data_7f7737ef637db03f6fe90e05eb35014e
#
_entry.id   7f7737ef637db03f6fe90e05eb35014e
#
_cell.length_a   1.000
_cell.length_b   1.000
_cell.length_c   1.000
_cell.angle_alpha   90.00
_cell.angle_beta   90.00
_cell.angle_gamma   90.00
#
_symmetry.space_group_name_H-M   'P 1'
#
loop_
_entity.id
_entity.type
_entity.pdbx_description
1 polymer ?
#
loop_
_entity_poly.entity_id
_entity_poly.type
_entity_poly.pdbx_seq_one_letter_code
_entity_poly.pdbx_strand_id
1 'polypeptide(L)'
;DINECMVPYTQKDGGKLPDNYLSLPDQYGARLTLMKNTGGKNNDTHNYWHHFGHGNWDNPTRWWMQIAGDCVDLNTEHPYVYNYLIECYSKFIKMGVDGFRIDTGGHIPRLTFNQAFIPAFHAAAESAEAKNKRGNMPFYMFAEVCARYTSIWYRDQPNLSPLYYTWKENKTYAWDNDPASWDNIVALEGDECNTHTNHKSVQQSASDASKPTSQNAFLNGNTYHTPDYSKASGLNVIDFTMHHNFRSASEAWNIAQKGNDQYYNDATWNVVYVDSHDYAPNGAPEDKRFSGDESTLAENWSLMFTHRGVPCIYYGSEIQFKKGCVIDNGPNTSLINTGRAYFGGYIKGSANVTDFATYSNATGNMAATLSHPLAKHVQRLNLIRQAVPALRKGQYSMDGCNGSFAFKRRYTDATTDSYAFVCISGGATFSGIENGTYVDCVTGDKKTVTNGTLSVSCSGKGNMRVYVLNTTKTPAPGKVGVDGKYLYTSSSAGGSTPNWDGTQEELTDDPTLPDEPEEAIEPCLTSADQRTVFFTKSSDFGKKINCYIWNSNGTVTNGWPGTTATSLGNGKYRFD
;
A
#
# COMPACT_ATOMS: atom_id res chain seq x y z
N ASP A 1 -1.67 -23.52 -2.73
CA ASP A 1 -0.21 -23.70 -2.71
C ASP A 1 0.34 -23.49 -4.12
N ILE A 2 1.35 -22.63 -4.25
CA ILE A 2 2.06 -22.42 -5.53
C ILE A 2 2.52 -23.76 -6.12
N ASN A 3 2.89 -24.72 -5.28
CA ASN A 3 3.24 -26.06 -5.72
C ASN A 3 2.05 -26.82 -6.33
N GLU A 4 0.86 -26.67 -5.81
CA GLU A 4 -0.34 -27.32 -6.38
C GLU A 4 -0.74 -26.67 -7.71
N CYS A 5 -0.59 -25.36 -7.84
CA CYS A 5 -0.79 -24.67 -9.12
C CYS A 5 0.29 -25.05 -10.15
N MET A 6 1.50 -25.38 -9.71
CA MET A 6 2.59 -25.85 -10.58
C MET A 6 2.53 -27.34 -10.87
N VAL A 7 1.81 -28.13 -10.09
CA VAL A 7 1.64 -29.59 -10.24
C VAL A 7 1.17 -30.00 -11.62
N PRO A 8 0.22 -29.32 -12.29
CA PRO A 8 -0.16 -29.67 -13.66
C PRO A 8 1.01 -29.61 -14.64
N TYR A 9 1.94 -28.66 -14.46
CA TYR A 9 3.13 -28.53 -15.31
C TYR A 9 4.20 -29.58 -15.01
N THR A 10 4.29 -30.01 -13.76
CA THR A 10 5.36 -30.90 -13.32
C THR A 10 4.99 -32.38 -13.37
N GLN A 11 3.72 -32.72 -13.16
CA GLN A 11 3.29 -34.13 -13.09
C GLN A 11 2.69 -34.68 -14.38
N LYS A 12 1.95 -33.87 -15.16
CA LYS A 12 1.23 -34.35 -16.34
C LYS A 12 2.15 -34.81 -17.47
N ASP A 13 3.36 -34.26 -17.55
CA ASP A 13 4.28 -34.48 -18.68
C ASP A 13 5.58 -35.15 -18.26
N GLY A 14 5.60 -35.82 -17.13
CA GLY A 14 6.81 -36.42 -16.59
C GLY A 14 7.84 -35.39 -16.15
N GLY A 15 7.50 -34.11 -16.18
CA GLY A 15 8.33 -33.04 -15.64
C GLY A 15 8.36 -33.15 -14.13
N LYS A 16 9.54 -33.24 -13.55
CA LYS A 16 9.77 -33.33 -12.12
C LYS A 16 10.79 -32.26 -11.73
N LEU A 17 10.46 -31.47 -10.73
CA LEU A 17 11.48 -30.61 -10.14
C LEU A 17 12.66 -31.47 -9.68
N PRO A 18 13.93 -31.01 -9.83
CA PRO A 18 15.08 -31.74 -9.34
C PRO A 18 14.92 -32.11 -7.86
N ASP A 19 15.35 -33.31 -7.46
CA ASP A 19 15.25 -33.78 -6.07
C ASP A 19 15.97 -32.85 -5.07
N ASN A 20 16.96 -32.08 -5.53
CA ASN A 20 17.67 -31.06 -4.76
C ASN A 20 17.18 -29.63 -5.03
N TYR A 21 15.98 -29.47 -5.56
CA TYR A 21 15.45 -28.15 -5.98
C TYR A 21 15.60 -27.07 -4.91
N LEU A 22 15.28 -27.37 -3.64
CA LEU A 22 15.35 -26.41 -2.55
C LEU A 22 16.79 -25.96 -2.21
N SER A 23 17.78 -26.72 -2.64
CA SER A 23 19.21 -26.39 -2.45
C SER A 23 19.87 -25.81 -3.69
N LEU A 24 19.13 -25.64 -4.80
CA LEU A 24 19.68 -25.04 -6.00
C LEU A 24 19.94 -23.55 -5.80
N PRO A 25 21.10 -23.04 -6.24
CA PRO A 25 21.39 -21.61 -6.20
C PRO A 25 20.48 -20.78 -7.12
N ASP A 26 19.92 -21.41 -8.15
CA ASP A 26 18.97 -20.80 -9.11
C ASP A 26 17.72 -21.67 -9.23
N GLN A 27 16.84 -21.56 -8.26
CA GLN A 27 15.56 -22.25 -8.25
C GLN A 27 14.63 -21.76 -9.37
N TYR A 28 14.72 -20.49 -9.70
CA TYR A 28 13.89 -19.88 -10.74
C TYR A 28 14.27 -20.35 -12.12
N GLY A 29 15.56 -20.37 -12.44
CA GLY A 29 16.04 -20.90 -13.70
C GLY A 29 15.68 -22.36 -13.90
N ALA A 30 15.70 -23.16 -12.83
CA ALA A 30 15.27 -24.55 -12.88
C ALA A 30 13.76 -24.67 -13.22
N ARG A 31 12.90 -23.84 -12.62
CA ARG A 31 11.46 -23.80 -12.95
C ARG A 31 11.22 -23.36 -14.38
N LEU A 32 11.85 -22.26 -14.80
CA LEU A 32 11.76 -21.77 -16.18
C LEU A 32 12.17 -22.82 -17.22
N THR A 33 13.26 -23.51 -16.94
CA THR A 33 13.74 -24.58 -17.82
C THR A 33 12.73 -25.71 -17.90
N LEU A 34 12.17 -26.12 -16.77
CA LEU A 34 11.11 -27.13 -16.72
C LEU A 34 9.88 -26.69 -17.50
N MET A 35 9.41 -25.48 -17.30
CA MET A 35 8.25 -24.93 -18.00
C MET A 35 8.46 -24.87 -19.52
N LYS A 36 9.64 -24.46 -19.97
CA LYS A 36 9.99 -24.48 -21.40
C LYS A 36 10.03 -25.88 -21.96
N ASN A 37 10.56 -26.82 -21.22
CA ASN A 37 10.74 -28.22 -21.66
C ASN A 37 9.42 -29.02 -21.64
N THR A 38 8.47 -28.64 -20.82
CA THR A 38 7.15 -29.33 -20.70
C THR A 38 6.12 -28.84 -21.71
N GLY A 39 6.52 -28.01 -22.69
CA GLY A 39 5.65 -27.59 -23.77
C GLY A 39 4.71 -26.42 -23.45
N GLY A 40 4.82 -25.84 -22.27
CA GLY A 40 4.16 -24.59 -21.90
C GLY A 40 2.67 -24.56 -22.25
N LYS A 41 2.31 -23.75 -23.23
CA LYS A 41 0.90 -23.54 -23.66
C LYS A 41 0.14 -24.82 -24.00
N ASN A 42 0.81 -25.81 -24.57
CA ASN A 42 0.14 -27.04 -25.01
C ASN A 42 -0.28 -27.94 -23.84
N ASN A 43 0.27 -27.74 -22.66
CA ASN A 43 0.01 -28.55 -21.48
C ASN A 43 -0.99 -27.88 -20.53
N ASP A 44 -1.13 -26.56 -20.61
CA ASP A 44 -2.17 -25.82 -19.89
C ASP A 44 -3.48 -25.82 -20.68
N THR A 45 -4.13 -26.99 -20.71
CA THR A 45 -5.38 -27.19 -21.47
C THR A 45 -6.55 -26.36 -20.96
N HIS A 46 -6.43 -25.75 -19.79
CA HIS A 46 -7.45 -24.93 -19.16
C HIS A 46 -7.14 -23.42 -19.21
N ASN A 47 -6.01 -23.02 -19.74
CA ASN A 47 -5.54 -21.64 -19.78
C ASN A 47 -5.50 -20.95 -18.39
N TYR A 48 -5.03 -21.66 -17.37
CA TYR A 48 -4.86 -21.08 -16.02
C TYR A 48 -3.70 -20.09 -15.94
N TRP A 49 -2.86 -20.07 -16.95
CA TRP A 49 -1.69 -19.22 -17.06
C TRP A 49 -1.71 -18.43 -18.36
N HIS A 50 -1.16 -17.20 -18.29
CA HIS A 50 -0.83 -16.46 -19.50
C HIS A 50 0.50 -16.97 -20.06
N HIS A 51 0.49 -17.43 -21.31
CA HIS A 51 1.68 -17.95 -22.00
C HIS A 51 2.27 -16.92 -22.96
N PHE A 52 2.23 -15.66 -22.56
CA PHE A 52 2.62 -14.56 -23.44
C PHE A 52 4.12 -14.29 -23.42
N GLY A 53 4.83 -14.66 -22.36
CA GLY A 53 6.23 -14.34 -22.13
C GLY A 53 6.44 -12.87 -21.80
N HIS A 54 7.46 -12.26 -22.42
CA HIS A 54 7.70 -10.82 -22.24
C HIS A 54 6.83 -10.00 -23.19
N GLY A 55 6.19 -8.99 -22.66
CA GLY A 55 5.36 -8.06 -23.40
C GLY A 55 5.88 -6.63 -23.33
N ASN A 56 5.03 -5.69 -23.71
CA ASN A 56 5.32 -4.28 -23.66
C ASN A 56 4.59 -3.65 -22.45
N TRP A 57 5.34 -3.05 -21.54
CA TRP A 57 4.84 -2.35 -20.36
C TRP A 57 3.93 -1.17 -20.68
N ASP A 58 4.01 -0.66 -21.91
CA ASP A 58 3.34 0.56 -22.34
C ASP A 58 2.03 0.30 -23.10
N ASN A 59 1.56 -0.93 -23.12
CA ASN A 59 0.30 -1.29 -23.75
C ASN A 59 -0.40 -2.42 -22.97
N PRO A 60 -1.64 -2.82 -23.34
CA PRO A 60 -2.40 -3.86 -22.64
C PRO A 60 -1.72 -5.21 -22.54
N THR A 61 -0.70 -5.52 -23.35
CA THR A 61 0.05 -6.78 -23.21
C THR A 61 0.69 -6.96 -21.85
N ARG A 62 0.87 -5.86 -21.08
CA ARG A 62 1.35 -5.94 -19.70
C ARG A 62 0.43 -6.73 -18.77
N TRP A 63 -0.84 -6.86 -19.10
CA TRP A 63 -1.78 -7.67 -18.31
C TRP A 63 -1.52 -9.17 -18.43
N TRP A 64 -0.81 -9.61 -19.47
CA TRP A 64 -0.62 -11.00 -19.83
C TRP A 64 0.84 -11.42 -19.89
N MET A 65 1.75 -10.50 -19.63
CA MET A 65 3.17 -10.77 -19.69
C MET A 65 3.74 -11.15 -18.34
N GLN A 66 4.80 -11.93 -18.35
CA GLN A 66 5.63 -12.13 -17.18
C GLN A 66 6.23 -10.80 -16.72
N ILE A 67 6.10 -10.48 -15.44
CA ILE A 67 6.66 -9.24 -14.88
C ILE A 67 8.19 -9.27 -14.84
N ALA A 68 8.75 -10.45 -14.62
CA ALA A 68 10.18 -10.75 -14.69
C ALA A 68 10.37 -12.13 -15.31
N GLY A 69 11.57 -12.42 -15.80
CA GLY A 69 11.86 -13.65 -16.54
C GLY A 69 11.61 -14.95 -15.77
N ASP A 70 11.45 -14.89 -14.48
CA ASP A 70 11.25 -16.01 -13.57
C ASP A 70 9.84 -16.03 -12.92
N CYS A 71 9.02 -15.03 -13.20
CA CYS A 71 7.65 -14.93 -12.67
C CYS A 71 6.66 -15.43 -13.72
N VAL A 72 5.98 -16.51 -13.39
CA VAL A 72 4.89 -17.04 -14.23
C VAL A 72 3.65 -16.19 -13.98
N ASP A 73 2.95 -15.85 -15.05
CA ASP A 73 1.79 -14.99 -15.00
C ASP A 73 0.48 -15.81 -14.95
N LEU A 74 -0.29 -15.61 -13.88
CA LEU A 74 -1.59 -16.24 -13.68
C LEU A 74 -2.65 -15.56 -14.54
N ASN A 75 -3.47 -16.35 -15.23
CA ASN A 75 -4.62 -15.86 -15.97
C ASN A 75 -5.73 -15.44 -15.00
N THR A 76 -5.63 -14.20 -14.50
CA THR A 76 -6.57 -13.65 -13.52
C THR A 76 -7.97 -13.38 -14.09
N GLU A 77 -8.15 -13.44 -15.39
CA GLU A 77 -9.46 -13.35 -16.07
C GLU A 77 -10.23 -14.68 -16.02
N HIS A 78 -9.52 -15.77 -15.82
CA HIS A 78 -10.12 -17.10 -15.77
C HIS A 78 -10.90 -17.32 -14.47
N PRO A 79 -12.20 -17.74 -14.52
CA PRO A 79 -13.03 -17.89 -13.32
C PRO A 79 -12.44 -18.81 -12.25
N TYR A 80 -11.79 -19.90 -12.64
CA TYR A 80 -11.15 -20.81 -11.70
C TYR A 80 -10.01 -20.12 -10.96
N VAL A 81 -9.19 -19.34 -11.66
CA VAL A 81 -8.02 -18.65 -11.09
C VAL A 81 -8.45 -17.54 -10.14
N TYR A 82 -9.33 -16.65 -10.58
CA TYR A 82 -9.75 -15.57 -9.68
C TYR A 82 -10.54 -16.09 -8.47
N ASN A 83 -11.36 -17.12 -8.61
CA ASN A 83 -12.07 -17.72 -7.47
C ASN A 83 -11.11 -18.38 -6.48
N TYR A 84 -10.07 -19.07 -6.97
CA TYR A 84 -9.02 -19.62 -6.13
C TYR A 84 -8.30 -18.52 -5.33
N LEU A 85 -7.88 -17.43 -6.00
CA LEU A 85 -7.24 -16.29 -5.33
C LEU A 85 -8.19 -15.62 -4.34
N ILE A 86 -9.46 -15.44 -4.68
CA ILE A 86 -10.48 -14.89 -3.79
C ILE A 86 -10.61 -15.75 -2.54
N GLU A 87 -10.69 -17.06 -2.68
CA GLU A 87 -10.79 -17.97 -1.53
C GLU A 87 -9.54 -17.84 -0.63
N CYS A 88 -8.36 -17.87 -1.22
CA CYS A 88 -7.10 -17.75 -0.47
C CYS A 88 -7.02 -16.45 0.31
N TYR A 89 -7.23 -15.32 -0.34
CA TYR A 89 -7.06 -14.00 0.30
C TYR A 89 -8.23 -13.63 1.22
N SER A 90 -9.44 -14.16 0.97
CA SER A 90 -10.57 -13.97 1.89
C SER A 90 -10.33 -14.60 3.26
N LYS A 91 -9.47 -15.62 3.36
CA LYS A 91 -9.06 -16.18 4.66
C LYS A 91 -8.35 -15.14 5.52
N PHE A 92 -7.42 -14.37 4.96
CA PHE A 92 -6.74 -13.30 5.68
C PHE A 92 -7.70 -12.17 6.08
N ILE A 93 -8.65 -11.81 5.21
CA ILE A 93 -9.69 -10.83 5.54
C ILE A 93 -10.50 -11.29 6.74
N LYS A 94 -10.91 -12.57 6.77
CA LYS A 94 -11.65 -13.17 7.88
C LYS A 94 -10.81 -13.29 9.16
N MET A 95 -9.49 -13.41 9.04
CA MET A 95 -8.58 -13.33 10.18
C MET A 95 -8.49 -11.94 10.81
N GLY A 96 -9.02 -10.92 10.17
CA GLY A 96 -9.11 -9.56 10.71
C GLY A 96 -8.10 -8.57 10.13
N VAL A 97 -7.48 -8.87 8.99
CA VAL A 97 -6.60 -7.92 8.28
C VAL A 97 -7.40 -6.66 7.90
N ASP A 98 -6.83 -5.49 8.15
CA ASP A 98 -7.49 -4.20 7.94
C ASP A 98 -7.56 -3.78 6.47
N GLY A 99 -6.63 -4.27 5.66
CA GLY A 99 -6.60 -3.93 4.24
C GLY A 99 -5.52 -4.69 3.46
N PHE A 100 -5.50 -4.48 2.15
CA PHE A 100 -4.49 -5.02 1.24
C PHE A 100 -3.74 -3.93 0.49
N ARG A 101 -2.45 -4.03 0.46
CA ARG A 101 -1.62 -3.47 -0.61
C ARG A 101 -1.47 -4.56 -1.67
N ILE A 102 -1.97 -4.29 -2.87
CA ILE A 102 -1.92 -5.22 -3.99
C ILE A 102 -0.73 -4.85 -4.86
N ASP A 103 0.27 -5.70 -4.83
CA ASP A 103 1.46 -5.57 -5.64
C ASP A 103 1.12 -5.76 -7.12
N THR A 104 1.83 -5.02 -7.99
CA THR A 104 1.70 -5.16 -9.45
C THR A 104 0.25 -5.19 -9.98
N GLY A 105 -0.64 -4.46 -9.31
CA GLY A 105 -2.05 -4.39 -9.72
C GLY A 105 -2.27 -3.92 -11.16
N GLY A 106 -1.29 -3.21 -11.72
CA GLY A 106 -1.29 -2.84 -13.14
C GLY A 106 -1.17 -4.00 -14.13
N HIS A 107 -0.89 -5.23 -13.65
CA HIS A 107 -0.85 -6.45 -14.45
C HIS A 107 -2.18 -7.21 -14.46
N ILE A 108 -3.21 -6.67 -13.83
CA ILE A 108 -4.57 -7.19 -13.85
C ILE A 108 -5.48 -6.14 -14.49
N PRO A 109 -6.33 -6.51 -15.46
CA PRO A 109 -7.31 -5.59 -16.01
C PRO A 109 -8.22 -5.02 -14.92
N ARG A 110 -8.54 -3.73 -15.00
CA ARG A 110 -9.43 -3.11 -14.00
C ARG A 110 -10.84 -3.70 -13.99
N LEU A 111 -11.32 -4.20 -15.14
CA LEU A 111 -12.60 -4.93 -15.19
C LEU A 111 -12.56 -6.22 -14.38
N THR A 112 -11.44 -6.93 -14.35
CA THR A 112 -11.26 -8.12 -13.49
C THR A 112 -11.36 -7.73 -12.01
N PHE A 113 -10.73 -6.63 -11.61
CA PHE A 113 -10.90 -6.11 -10.26
C PHE A 113 -12.36 -5.79 -9.94
N ASN A 114 -13.03 -5.05 -10.81
CA ASN A 114 -14.41 -4.63 -10.61
C ASN A 114 -15.40 -5.80 -10.62
N GLN A 115 -15.17 -6.79 -11.49
CA GLN A 115 -16.08 -7.92 -11.66
C GLN A 115 -15.89 -8.98 -10.58
N ALA A 116 -14.67 -9.26 -10.15
CA ALA A 116 -14.35 -10.41 -9.33
C ALA A 116 -13.80 -10.03 -7.95
N PHE A 117 -12.60 -9.42 -7.89
CA PHE A 117 -11.86 -9.27 -6.64
C PHE A 117 -12.50 -8.27 -5.68
N ILE A 118 -12.83 -7.08 -6.14
CA ILE A 118 -13.37 -6.02 -5.27
C ILE A 118 -14.66 -6.44 -4.58
N PRO A 119 -15.70 -6.90 -5.29
CA PRO A 119 -16.94 -7.29 -4.63
C PRO A 119 -16.76 -8.48 -3.69
N ALA A 120 -15.92 -9.45 -4.05
CA ALA A 120 -15.68 -10.60 -3.20
C ALA A 120 -14.93 -10.26 -1.91
N PHE A 121 -13.89 -9.44 -1.98
CA PHE A 121 -13.12 -9.04 -0.80
C PHE A 121 -13.93 -8.12 0.12
N HIS A 122 -14.73 -7.21 -0.42
CA HIS A 122 -15.66 -6.44 0.39
C HIS A 122 -16.72 -7.32 1.06
N ALA A 123 -17.28 -8.30 0.35
CA ALA A 123 -18.21 -9.25 0.95
C ALA A 123 -17.59 -10.07 2.08
N ALA A 124 -16.33 -10.52 1.90
CA ALA A 124 -15.58 -11.20 2.95
C ALA A 124 -15.35 -10.28 4.17
N ALA A 125 -15.01 -9.01 3.91
CA ALA A 125 -14.77 -8.01 4.95
C ALA A 125 -16.04 -7.65 5.75
N GLU A 126 -17.21 -7.72 5.12
CA GLU A 126 -18.49 -7.49 5.76
C GLU A 126 -19.04 -8.72 6.53
N SER A 127 -18.36 -9.86 6.44
CA SER A 127 -18.73 -11.05 7.21
C SER A 127 -18.66 -10.79 8.73
N ALA A 128 -19.51 -11.49 9.50
CA ALA A 128 -19.50 -11.36 10.96
C ALA A 128 -18.13 -11.76 11.56
N GLU A 129 -17.48 -12.77 10.98
CA GLU A 129 -16.16 -13.22 11.41
C GLU A 129 -15.10 -12.14 11.28
N ALA A 130 -15.02 -11.48 10.12
CA ALA A 130 -14.08 -10.39 9.88
C ALA A 130 -14.37 -9.17 10.76
N LYS A 131 -15.65 -8.79 10.89
CA LYS A 131 -16.06 -7.66 11.73
C LYS A 131 -15.78 -7.87 13.21
N ASN A 132 -15.95 -9.07 13.70
CA ASN A 132 -15.63 -9.39 15.10
C ASN A 132 -14.15 -9.18 15.44
N LYS A 133 -13.26 -9.37 14.47
CA LYS A 133 -11.81 -9.22 14.66
C LYS A 133 -11.31 -7.82 14.32
N ARG A 134 -11.74 -7.25 13.20
CA ARG A 134 -11.33 -5.91 12.74
C ARG A 134 -12.10 -4.78 13.41
N GLY A 135 -13.25 -5.06 14.00
CA GLY A 135 -14.21 -4.03 14.41
C GLY A 135 -14.97 -3.45 13.21
N ASN A 136 -15.54 -2.28 13.40
CA ASN A 136 -16.34 -1.62 12.35
C ASN A 136 -15.50 -0.76 11.39
N MET A 137 -14.18 -0.92 11.36
CA MET A 137 -13.34 -0.20 10.40
C MET A 137 -13.60 -0.72 8.99
N PRO A 138 -13.79 0.17 8.02
CA PRO A 138 -13.89 -0.23 6.61
C PRO A 138 -12.64 -0.98 6.17
N PHE A 139 -12.82 -2.03 5.35
CA PHE A 139 -11.71 -2.72 4.72
C PHE A 139 -11.12 -1.83 3.62
N TYR A 140 -9.80 -1.65 3.63
CA TYR A 140 -9.12 -0.74 2.72
C TYR A 140 -8.26 -1.52 1.71
N MET A 141 -8.38 -1.20 0.42
CA MET A 141 -7.55 -1.77 -0.62
C MET A 141 -6.90 -0.67 -1.46
N PHE A 142 -5.62 -0.85 -1.75
CA PHE A 142 -4.93 -0.05 -2.75
C PHE A 142 -3.94 -0.90 -3.55
N ALA A 143 -3.83 -0.57 -4.84
CA ALA A 143 -2.98 -1.29 -5.76
C ALA A 143 -1.79 -0.45 -6.21
N GLU A 144 -0.68 -1.12 -6.46
CA GLU A 144 0.38 -0.54 -7.25
C GLU A 144 0.05 -0.69 -8.73
N VAL A 145 -0.44 0.39 -9.32
CA VAL A 145 -0.59 0.53 -10.76
C VAL A 145 0.52 1.45 -11.22
N CYS A 146 1.70 0.88 -11.46
CA CYS A 146 2.90 1.64 -11.74
C CYS A 146 2.77 2.50 -12.98
N ALA A 147 2.91 3.81 -12.80
CA ALA A 147 2.94 4.80 -13.86
C ALA A 147 4.02 5.82 -13.54
N ARG A 148 5.22 5.58 -14.03
CA ARG A 148 6.41 6.43 -13.78
C ARG A 148 6.37 7.79 -14.50
N TYR A 149 5.28 8.08 -15.20
CA TYR A 149 5.11 9.30 -15.95
C TYR A 149 4.06 10.20 -15.32
N THR A 150 4.28 11.49 -15.41
CA THR A 150 3.35 12.51 -14.92
C THR A 150 2.13 12.68 -15.81
N SER A 151 2.04 11.91 -16.91
CA SER A 151 0.91 11.95 -17.82
C SER A 151 -0.33 11.33 -17.18
N ILE A 152 -1.45 11.98 -17.38
CA ILE A 152 -2.77 11.49 -16.97
C ILE A 152 -3.10 10.18 -17.71
N TRP A 153 -2.75 10.13 -18.97
CA TRP A 153 -2.81 8.94 -19.79
C TRP A 153 -1.45 8.27 -19.74
N TYR A 154 -1.38 7.08 -19.19
CA TYR A 154 -0.12 6.34 -19.23
C TYR A 154 0.25 6.06 -20.69
N ARG A 155 1.16 6.88 -21.25
CA ARG A 155 1.60 6.81 -22.66
C ARG A 155 0.45 6.67 -23.65
N ASP A 156 -0.56 7.52 -23.50
CA ASP A 156 -1.78 7.52 -24.33
C ASP A 156 -2.65 6.25 -24.22
N GLN A 157 -2.43 5.44 -23.17
CA GLN A 157 -3.24 4.26 -22.87
C GLN A 157 -4.07 4.52 -21.61
N PRO A 158 -5.29 5.02 -21.71
CA PRO A 158 -6.11 5.38 -20.54
C PRO A 158 -6.44 4.18 -19.68
N ASN A 159 -6.68 3.03 -20.27
CA ASN A 159 -6.99 1.78 -19.59
C ASN A 159 -5.83 1.25 -18.74
N LEU A 160 -4.60 1.67 -18.97
CA LEU A 160 -3.44 1.33 -18.16
C LEU A 160 -3.14 2.37 -17.07
N SER A 161 -3.84 3.49 -17.09
CA SER A 161 -3.60 4.56 -16.12
C SER A 161 -4.13 4.19 -14.73
N PRO A 162 -3.36 4.45 -13.66
CA PRO A 162 -3.81 4.19 -12.29
C PRO A 162 -5.08 4.93 -11.93
N LEU A 163 -5.35 6.07 -12.57
CA LEU A 163 -6.51 6.91 -12.28
C LEU A 163 -7.82 6.15 -12.47
N TYR A 164 -7.92 5.34 -13.51
CA TYR A 164 -9.18 4.67 -13.84
C TYR A 164 -9.45 3.42 -13.02
N TYR A 165 -8.47 2.84 -12.36
CA TYR A 165 -8.68 1.74 -11.41
C TYR A 165 -9.54 2.13 -10.20
N THR A 166 -9.65 3.44 -9.91
CA THR A 166 -10.45 3.95 -8.80
C THR A 166 -11.94 4.09 -9.12
N TRP A 167 -12.33 3.90 -10.39
CA TRP A 167 -13.71 4.02 -10.83
C TRP A 167 -14.46 2.71 -10.84
N LYS A 168 -15.74 2.76 -10.42
CA LYS A 168 -16.66 1.63 -10.55
C LYS A 168 -17.04 1.46 -12.01
N GLU A 169 -16.89 0.26 -12.51
CA GLU A 169 -17.25 -0.11 -13.86
C GLU A 169 -18.56 -0.91 -13.88
N ASN A 170 -19.32 -0.77 -14.94
CA ASN A 170 -20.61 -1.44 -15.09
C ASN A 170 -20.57 -2.58 -16.13
N LYS A 171 -19.54 -2.60 -16.97
CA LYS A 171 -19.35 -3.66 -17.95
C LYS A 171 -18.63 -4.87 -17.32
N THR A 172 -18.98 -6.02 -17.84
CA THR A 172 -18.37 -7.30 -17.47
C THR A 172 -17.99 -8.05 -18.72
N TYR A 173 -17.09 -8.99 -18.60
CA TYR A 173 -16.74 -9.92 -19.66
C TYR A 173 -17.00 -11.35 -19.21
N ALA A 174 -17.22 -12.25 -20.17
CA ALA A 174 -17.24 -13.68 -19.93
C ALA A 174 -15.94 -14.28 -20.49
N TRP A 175 -15.23 -15.02 -19.67
CA TRP A 175 -14.09 -15.81 -20.11
C TRP A 175 -14.58 -17.17 -20.63
N ASP A 176 -14.28 -17.48 -21.89
CA ASP A 176 -14.70 -18.69 -22.58
C ASP A 176 -13.54 -19.61 -23.00
N ASN A 177 -12.35 -19.37 -22.47
CA ASN A 177 -11.13 -20.08 -22.82
C ASN A 177 -10.58 -19.80 -24.24
N ASP A 178 -11.14 -18.82 -24.92
CA ASP A 178 -10.65 -18.40 -26.23
C ASP A 178 -9.65 -17.23 -26.09
N PRO A 179 -8.46 -17.29 -26.68
CA PRO A 179 -7.57 -16.14 -26.76
C PRO A 179 -8.18 -14.87 -27.32
N ALA A 180 -9.22 -14.97 -28.17
CA ALA A 180 -9.98 -13.82 -28.63
C ALA A 180 -10.72 -13.08 -27.50
N SER A 181 -10.95 -13.72 -26.37
CA SER A 181 -11.53 -13.08 -25.19
C SER A 181 -10.62 -11.97 -24.63
N TRP A 182 -9.30 -12.04 -24.81
CA TRP A 182 -8.38 -10.97 -24.40
C TRP A 182 -8.58 -9.71 -25.23
N ASP A 183 -8.77 -9.83 -26.55
CA ASP A 183 -9.07 -8.69 -27.40
C ASP A 183 -10.39 -8.03 -27.00
N ASN A 184 -11.40 -8.81 -26.63
CA ASN A 184 -12.66 -8.32 -26.08
C ASN A 184 -12.45 -7.55 -24.77
N ILE A 185 -11.63 -8.06 -23.87
CA ILE A 185 -11.31 -7.36 -22.61
C ILE A 185 -10.64 -6.02 -22.89
N VAL A 186 -9.68 -5.96 -23.79
CA VAL A 186 -9.02 -4.71 -24.20
C VAL A 186 -10.03 -3.71 -24.78
N ALA A 187 -10.92 -4.17 -25.62
CA ALA A 187 -11.95 -3.32 -26.24
C ALA A 187 -12.93 -2.78 -25.18
N LEU A 188 -13.41 -3.65 -24.28
CA LEU A 188 -14.31 -3.26 -23.18
C LEU A 188 -13.63 -2.27 -22.22
N GLU A 189 -12.37 -2.50 -21.87
CA GLU A 189 -11.59 -1.58 -21.05
C GLU A 189 -11.48 -0.20 -21.70
N GLY A 190 -11.20 -0.15 -22.99
CA GLY A 190 -11.14 1.09 -23.75
C GLY A 190 -12.49 1.81 -23.82
N ASP A 191 -13.56 1.08 -24.04
CA ASP A 191 -14.92 1.62 -24.08
C ASP A 191 -15.34 2.22 -22.74
N GLU A 192 -15.11 1.52 -21.65
CA GLU A 192 -15.41 2.02 -20.31
C GLU A 192 -14.66 3.31 -20.00
N CYS A 193 -13.37 3.39 -20.31
CA CYS A 193 -12.58 4.61 -20.15
C CYS A 193 -13.14 5.78 -20.96
N ASN A 194 -13.71 5.51 -22.12
CA ASN A 194 -14.23 6.55 -23.01
C ASN A 194 -15.68 6.95 -22.72
N THR A 195 -16.52 6.02 -22.29
CA THR A 195 -17.96 6.21 -22.19
C THR A 195 -18.45 6.42 -20.77
N HIS A 196 -17.91 5.69 -19.80
CA HIS A 196 -18.42 5.67 -18.42
C HIS A 196 -18.35 7.05 -17.76
N THR A 197 -17.23 7.73 -17.85
CA THR A 197 -17.02 9.05 -17.26
C THR A 197 -16.73 10.13 -18.29
N ASN A 198 -16.76 9.77 -19.57
CA ASN A 198 -16.33 10.67 -20.64
C ASN A 198 -14.93 11.24 -20.36
N HIS A 199 -14.01 10.39 -20.01
CA HIS A 199 -12.68 10.77 -19.52
C HIS A 199 -11.93 11.70 -20.46
N LYS A 200 -12.03 11.48 -21.77
CA LYS A 200 -11.39 12.38 -22.75
C LYS A 200 -11.96 13.79 -22.70
N SER A 201 -13.27 13.94 -22.58
CA SER A 201 -13.88 15.27 -22.50
C SER A 201 -13.59 15.95 -21.17
N VAL A 202 -13.49 15.20 -20.07
CA VAL A 202 -13.03 15.70 -18.78
C VAL A 202 -11.60 16.22 -18.90
N GLN A 203 -10.72 15.48 -19.54
CA GLN A 203 -9.33 15.89 -19.76
C GLN A 203 -9.22 17.21 -20.54
N GLN A 204 -10.10 17.42 -21.52
CA GLN A 204 -10.07 18.62 -22.36
C GLN A 204 -10.60 19.89 -21.66
N SER A 205 -11.31 19.76 -20.56
CA SER A 205 -11.97 20.86 -19.86
C SER A 205 -11.74 20.81 -18.36
N ALA A 206 -10.50 20.74 -17.94
CA ALA A 206 -10.12 20.63 -16.53
C ALA A 206 -10.66 21.75 -15.62
N SER A 207 -10.98 22.91 -16.20
CA SER A 207 -11.54 24.06 -15.49
C SER A 207 -13.07 24.02 -15.30
N ASP A 208 -13.75 23.05 -15.89
CA ASP A 208 -15.21 22.96 -15.80
C ASP A 208 -15.63 22.35 -14.46
N ALA A 209 -16.24 23.16 -13.62
CA ALA A 209 -16.71 22.76 -12.28
C ALA A 209 -17.78 21.65 -12.30
N SER A 210 -18.43 21.41 -13.45
CA SER A 210 -19.39 20.31 -13.61
C SER A 210 -18.73 18.95 -13.81
N LYS A 211 -17.43 18.93 -14.06
CA LYS A 211 -16.65 17.70 -14.29
C LYS A 211 -16.25 17.04 -12.97
N PRO A 212 -16.16 15.70 -12.95
CA PRO A 212 -15.70 14.97 -11.78
C PRO A 212 -14.27 15.36 -11.37
N THR A 213 -14.11 15.84 -10.15
CA THR A 213 -12.80 16.10 -9.51
C THR A 213 -12.87 15.79 -8.03
N SER A 214 -11.73 15.52 -7.40
CA SER A 214 -11.66 15.40 -5.92
C SER A 214 -11.94 16.74 -5.22
N GLN A 215 -11.95 17.84 -5.95
CA GLN A 215 -12.25 19.15 -5.41
C GLN A 215 -13.76 19.43 -5.33
N ASN A 216 -14.57 18.96 -6.27
CA ASN A 216 -15.98 19.34 -6.31
C ASN A 216 -16.96 18.28 -6.80
N ALA A 217 -16.65 17.43 -7.74
CA ALA A 217 -17.67 16.68 -8.45
C ALA A 217 -17.92 15.26 -7.98
N PHE A 218 -16.94 14.62 -7.31
CA PHE A 218 -17.19 13.36 -6.60
C PHE A 218 -18.05 13.55 -5.35
N LEU A 219 -18.42 14.76 -5.10
CA LEU A 219 -19.31 15.17 -4.03
C LEU A 219 -20.78 15.12 -4.44
N ASN A 220 -21.07 14.48 -5.59
CA ASN A 220 -22.43 14.27 -6.12
C ASN A 220 -23.26 15.54 -6.17
N GLY A 221 -22.70 16.61 -6.72
CA GLY A 221 -23.35 17.91 -6.80
C GLY A 221 -23.33 18.72 -5.49
N ASN A 222 -22.74 18.17 -4.44
CA ASN A 222 -22.44 18.92 -3.22
C ASN A 222 -21.20 19.79 -3.40
N THR A 223 -20.68 20.27 -2.30
CA THR A 223 -19.39 20.93 -2.24
C THR A 223 -18.30 19.91 -1.87
N TYR A 224 -17.03 20.34 -1.77
CA TYR A 224 -15.93 19.49 -1.31
C TYR A 224 -16.04 19.01 0.16
N HIS A 225 -17.16 19.24 0.82
CA HIS A 225 -17.38 18.93 2.24
C HIS A 225 -17.63 17.46 2.52
N THR A 226 -18.49 16.83 1.70
CA THR A 226 -18.93 15.44 1.93
C THR A 226 -18.80 14.63 0.66
N PRO A 227 -17.92 13.61 0.64
CA PRO A 227 -17.71 12.76 -0.52
C PRO A 227 -18.94 11.94 -0.91
N ASP A 228 -19.07 11.66 -2.20
CA ASP A 228 -19.97 10.65 -2.76
C ASP A 228 -19.17 9.46 -3.30
N TYR A 229 -19.26 8.35 -2.61
CA TYR A 229 -18.53 7.14 -2.98
C TYR A 229 -19.33 6.19 -3.89
N SER A 230 -20.49 6.58 -4.37
CA SER A 230 -21.35 5.71 -5.20
C SER A 230 -20.68 5.26 -6.50
N LYS A 231 -19.74 6.05 -7.01
CA LYS A 231 -18.97 5.77 -8.23
C LYS A 231 -17.56 5.22 -7.97
N ALA A 232 -17.20 5.01 -6.72
CA ALA A 232 -15.92 4.43 -6.37
C ALA A 232 -15.91 2.93 -6.65
N SER A 233 -14.80 2.42 -7.20
CA SER A 233 -14.62 0.98 -7.39
C SER A 233 -14.52 0.22 -6.07
N GLY A 234 -13.98 0.86 -5.04
CA GLY A 234 -13.54 0.23 -3.80
C GLY A 234 -12.06 -0.15 -3.80
N LEU A 235 -11.38 0.03 -4.94
CA LEU A 235 -9.94 -0.07 -5.06
C LEU A 235 -9.35 1.33 -5.19
N ASN A 236 -8.37 1.65 -4.36
CA ASN A 236 -7.55 2.84 -4.46
C ASN A 236 -6.19 2.47 -5.07
N VAL A 237 -5.35 3.46 -5.30
CA VAL A 237 -4.04 3.23 -5.91
C VAL A 237 -2.96 4.04 -5.21
N ILE A 238 -1.70 3.76 -5.53
CA ILE A 238 -0.61 4.67 -5.25
C ILE A 238 -0.76 5.89 -6.18
N ASP A 239 -0.78 7.09 -5.60
CA ASP A 239 -0.84 8.34 -6.37
C ASP A 239 0.53 8.63 -7.01
N PHE A 240 0.81 7.96 -8.10
CA PHE A 240 2.06 8.12 -8.82
C PHE A 240 2.25 9.53 -9.36
N THR A 241 1.20 10.26 -9.66
CA THR A 241 1.31 11.65 -10.10
C THR A 241 1.87 12.55 -9.01
N MET A 242 1.47 12.36 -7.76
CA MET A 242 2.06 13.08 -6.63
C MET A 242 3.46 12.55 -6.31
N HIS A 243 3.62 11.23 -6.19
CA HIS A 243 4.88 10.60 -5.87
C HIS A 243 6.01 11.05 -6.81
N HIS A 244 5.80 10.97 -8.11
CA HIS A 244 6.80 11.33 -9.11
C HIS A 244 7.27 12.79 -9.01
N ASN A 245 6.43 13.67 -8.51
CA ASN A 245 6.73 15.10 -8.43
C ASN A 245 7.25 15.53 -7.06
N PHE A 246 7.33 14.65 -6.09
CA PHE A 246 7.90 14.97 -4.76
C PHE A 246 9.43 15.10 -4.72
N ARG A 247 10.07 15.36 -5.87
CA ARG A 247 11.43 15.91 -5.83
C ARG A 247 11.45 17.19 -5.01
N SER A 248 10.39 17.98 -5.08
CA SER A 248 10.10 19.08 -4.18
C SER A 248 8.60 19.26 -3.97
N ALA A 249 8.20 19.85 -2.85
CA ALA A 249 6.80 20.19 -2.62
C ALA A 249 6.24 21.14 -3.69
N SER A 250 7.07 22.00 -4.26
CA SER A 250 6.68 22.90 -5.34
C SER A 250 6.27 22.15 -6.61
N GLU A 251 6.99 21.11 -6.99
CA GLU A 251 6.64 20.31 -8.17
C GLU A 251 5.35 19.53 -7.93
N ALA A 252 5.23 18.87 -6.77
CA ALA A 252 4.01 18.15 -6.39
C ALA A 252 2.79 19.10 -6.33
N TRP A 253 2.97 20.30 -5.80
CA TRP A 253 1.94 21.33 -5.74
C TRP A 253 1.51 21.81 -7.14
N ASN A 254 2.46 22.03 -8.03
CA ASN A 254 2.15 22.44 -9.40
C ASN A 254 1.32 21.39 -10.15
N ILE A 255 1.56 20.11 -9.90
CA ILE A 255 0.75 19.03 -10.45
C ILE A 255 -0.66 19.05 -9.86
N ALA A 256 -0.80 19.22 -8.56
CA ALA A 256 -2.10 19.31 -7.90
C ALA A 256 -2.92 20.50 -8.43
N GLN A 257 -2.30 21.66 -8.62
CA GLN A 257 -2.98 22.85 -9.17
C GLN A 257 -3.46 22.69 -10.61
N LYS A 258 -2.84 21.80 -11.38
CA LYS A 258 -3.29 21.53 -12.77
C LYS A 258 -4.57 20.70 -12.85
N GLY A 259 -5.17 20.35 -11.70
CA GLY A 259 -6.43 19.62 -11.64
C GLY A 259 -6.32 18.18 -12.15
N ASN A 260 -5.14 17.57 -12.08
CA ASN A 260 -4.96 16.20 -12.55
C ASN A 260 -5.62 15.15 -11.66
N ASP A 261 -6.00 15.53 -10.46
CA ASP A 261 -6.75 14.71 -9.52
C ASP A 261 -8.20 14.41 -9.98
N GLN A 262 -8.71 15.19 -10.90
CA GLN A 262 -10.07 15.02 -11.45
C GLN A 262 -10.29 13.68 -12.14
N TYR A 263 -9.23 13.01 -12.55
CA TYR A 263 -9.31 11.72 -13.23
C TYR A 263 -9.34 10.53 -12.26
N TYR A 264 -8.98 10.73 -10.99
CA TYR A 264 -9.28 9.78 -9.94
C TYR A 264 -10.76 9.88 -9.53
N ASN A 265 -11.32 8.80 -9.02
CA ASN A 265 -12.63 8.91 -8.37
C ASN A 265 -12.53 9.83 -7.15
N ASP A 266 -11.61 9.54 -6.25
CA ASP A 266 -11.29 10.38 -5.10
C ASP A 266 -9.81 10.25 -4.74
N ALA A 267 -9.02 11.26 -5.08
CA ALA A 267 -7.58 11.26 -4.82
C ALA A 267 -7.23 11.30 -3.33
N THR A 268 -8.18 11.66 -2.45
CA THR A 268 -7.94 11.68 -1.00
C THR A 268 -7.80 10.30 -0.38
N TRP A 269 -8.20 9.26 -1.10
CA TRP A 269 -8.08 7.86 -0.66
C TRP A 269 -6.84 7.14 -1.23
N ASN A 270 -6.12 7.75 -2.14
CA ASN A 270 -4.92 7.15 -2.71
C ASN A 270 -3.75 7.22 -1.74
N VAL A 271 -2.87 6.24 -1.78
CA VAL A 271 -1.65 6.24 -0.96
C VAL A 271 -0.59 7.13 -1.61
N VAL A 272 0.01 7.98 -0.80
CA VAL A 272 1.04 8.93 -1.25
C VAL A 272 2.30 8.76 -0.43
N TYR A 273 3.45 8.73 -1.09
CA TYR A 273 4.76 8.69 -0.45
C TYR A 273 5.79 9.54 -1.22
N VAL A 274 6.85 9.94 -0.55
CA VAL A 274 7.98 10.62 -1.19
C VAL A 274 8.94 9.59 -1.78
N ASP A 275 9.42 8.66 -0.98
CA ASP A 275 10.21 7.51 -1.42
C ASP A 275 9.59 6.19 -0.91
N SER A 276 10.01 5.10 -1.52
CA SER A 276 9.52 3.76 -1.22
C SER A 276 10.66 2.74 -1.26
N HIS A 277 10.29 1.46 -1.13
CA HIS A 277 11.23 0.36 -1.31
C HIS A 277 11.64 0.12 -2.78
N ASP A 278 11.00 0.80 -3.74
CA ASP A 278 11.25 0.65 -5.18
C ASP A 278 11.75 1.94 -5.82
N TYR A 279 11.19 3.11 -5.42
CA TYR A 279 11.44 4.36 -6.13
C TYR A 279 11.58 5.56 -5.20
N ALA A 280 12.39 6.54 -5.64
CA ALA A 280 12.30 7.94 -5.26
C ALA A 280 11.59 8.76 -6.35
N PRO A 281 11.29 10.05 -6.10
CA PRO A 281 10.68 10.91 -7.10
C PRO A 281 11.54 11.08 -8.36
N ASN A 282 10.90 11.30 -9.50
CA ASN A 282 11.57 11.58 -10.76
C ASN A 282 12.54 12.77 -10.63
N GLY A 283 13.76 12.62 -11.15
CA GLY A 283 14.80 13.63 -11.07
C GLY A 283 15.51 13.75 -9.71
N ALA A 284 15.13 12.93 -8.72
CA ALA A 284 15.85 12.75 -7.45
C ALA A 284 16.39 11.32 -7.38
N PRO A 285 17.52 11.00 -8.01
CA PRO A 285 17.76 9.69 -8.66
C PRO A 285 16.75 8.63 -8.29
N GLU A 286 15.98 8.22 -9.27
CA GLU A 286 14.74 7.41 -9.09
C GLU A 286 14.99 6.03 -8.45
N ASP A 287 16.19 5.48 -8.69
CA ASP A 287 16.63 4.18 -8.19
C ASP A 287 17.23 4.23 -6.78
N LYS A 288 17.17 5.39 -6.12
CA LYS A 288 17.81 5.61 -4.82
C LYS A 288 16.81 6.06 -3.78
N ARG A 289 17.18 5.89 -2.50
CA ARG A 289 16.46 6.59 -1.43
C ARG A 289 16.54 8.09 -1.64
N PHE A 290 15.48 8.80 -1.24
CA PHE A 290 15.40 10.25 -1.40
C PHE A 290 16.67 10.93 -0.88
N SER A 291 17.35 11.65 -1.78
CA SER A 291 18.65 12.28 -1.51
C SER A 291 18.59 13.79 -1.28
N GLY A 292 17.38 14.36 -1.31
CA GLY A 292 17.16 15.79 -1.06
C GLY A 292 17.52 16.21 0.37
N ASP A 293 17.57 17.51 0.57
CA ASP A 293 17.85 18.08 1.89
C ASP A 293 16.74 17.75 2.89
N GLU A 294 17.09 17.71 4.16
CA GLU A 294 16.16 17.52 5.27
C GLU A 294 14.97 18.49 5.21
N SER A 295 15.25 19.77 4.95
CA SER A 295 14.21 20.79 4.82
C SER A 295 13.27 20.56 3.63
N THR A 296 13.77 20.00 2.54
CA THR A 296 12.97 19.61 1.39
C THR A 296 12.06 18.43 1.72
N LEU A 297 12.59 17.43 2.42
CA LEU A 297 11.81 16.29 2.86
C LEU A 297 10.72 16.69 3.86
N ALA A 298 11.06 17.58 4.80
CA ALA A 298 10.09 18.12 5.76
C ALA A 298 8.96 18.90 5.08
N GLU A 299 9.28 19.70 4.07
CA GLU A 299 8.31 20.45 3.27
C GLU A 299 7.39 19.51 2.45
N ASN A 300 7.99 18.48 1.81
CA ASN A 300 7.27 17.44 1.11
C ASN A 300 6.26 16.74 2.04
N TRP A 301 6.69 16.38 3.24
CA TRP A 301 5.82 15.73 4.21
C TRP A 301 4.75 16.67 4.77
N SER A 302 5.04 17.93 4.99
CA SER A 302 4.02 18.92 5.37
C SER A 302 2.88 18.96 4.35
N LEU A 303 3.23 18.95 3.06
CA LEU A 303 2.24 18.90 1.98
C LEU A 303 1.53 17.53 1.94
N MET A 304 2.27 16.43 1.96
CA MET A 304 1.74 15.07 1.87
C MET A 304 0.74 14.75 2.98
N PHE A 305 1.01 15.17 4.22
CA PHE A 305 0.14 14.89 5.37
C PHE A 305 -1.12 15.75 5.43
N THR A 306 -1.14 16.87 4.73
CA THR A 306 -2.23 17.85 4.88
C THR A 306 -3.05 18.06 3.62
N HIS A 307 -2.49 17.81 2.43
CA HIS A 307 -3.18 18.13 1.18
C HIS A 307 -4.13 17.02 0.73
N ARG A 308 -3.64 15.93 0.15
CA ARG A 308 -4.48 14.83 -0.34
C ARG A 308 -3.81 13.48 -0.14
N GLY A 309 -4.60 12.43 -0.08
CA GLY A 309 -4.16 11.05 0.03
C GLY A 309 -3.85 10.59 1.45
N VAL A 310 -3.51 9.32 1.54
CA VAL A 310 -3.09 8.62 2.74
C VAL A 310 -1.57 8.62 2.79
N PRO A 311 -0.94 9.34 3.70
CA PRO A 311 0.51 9.44 3.74
C PRO A 311 1.13 8.10 4.15
N CYS A 312 2.16 7.68 3.42
CA CYS A 312 2.98 6.53 3.73
C CYS A 312 4.45 6.95 3.79
N ILE A 313 5.14 6.58 4.84
CA ILE A 313 6.56 6.84 5.02
C ILE A 313 7.33 5.54 4.92
N TYR A 314 8.34 5.53 4.06
CA TYR A 314 9.27 4.42 3.98
C TYR A 314 10.15 4.42 5.23
N TYR A 315 10.30 3.25 5.87
CA TYR A 315 11.05 3.15 7.14
C TYR A 315 12.43 3.78 7.04
N GLY A 316 12.82 4.49 8.08
CA GLY A 316 14.11 5.15 8.18
C GLY A 316 14.22 6.50 7.46
N SER A 317 13.27 6.88 6.60
CA SER A 317 13.29 8.20 5.96
C SER A 317 13.19 9.33 6.98
N GLU A 318 12.57 9.06 8.14
CA GLU A 318 12.46 9.99 9.27
C GLU A 318 13.78 10.33 9.96
N ILE A 319 14.86 9.63 9.62
CA ILE A 319 16.23 9.95 10.02
C ILE A 319 17.18 10.01 8.82
N GLN A 320 16.67 10.09 7.62
CA GLN A 320 17.43 10.00 6.36
C GLN A 320 18.33 8.74 6.28
N PHE A 321 17.85 7.61 6.81
CA PHE A 321 18.57 6.34 6.76
C PHE A 321 18.92 5.96 5.33
N LYS A 322 20.19 5.60 5.11
CA LYS A 322 20.68 5.22 3.77
C LYS A 322 20.39 6.27 2.68
N LYS A 323 20.35 7.56 3.04
CA LYS A 323 20.14 8.66 2.12
C LYS A 323 20.99 8.51 0.85
N GLY A 324 20.35 8.53 -0.32
CA GLY A 324 21.02 8.45 -1.61
C GLY A 324 21.62 7.09 -1.97
N CYS A 325 21.47 6.06 -1.13
CA CYS A 325 21.85 4.69 -1.50
C CYS A 325 20.89 4.13 -2.52
N VAL A 326 21.41 3.33 -3.45
CA VAL A 326 20.61 2.56 -4.39
C VAL A 326 19.65 1.66 -3.61
N ILE A 327 18.39 1.63 -4.00
CA ILE A 327 17.33 0.90 -3.28
C ILE A 327 17.56 -0.60 -3.43
N ASP A 328 17.81 -1.06 -4.66
CA ASP A 328 18.03 -2.48 -4.97
C ASP A 328 19.14 -2.63 -6.01
N ASN A 329 20.08 -3.50 -5.72
CA ASN A 329 21.20 -3.84 -6.61
C ASN A 329 21.11 -5.28 -7.15
N GLY A 330 19.92 -5.88 -7.03
CA GLY A 330 19.67 -7.25 -7.48
C GLY A 330 20.17 -8.32 -6.51
N PRO A 331 19.96 -9.60 -6.85
CA PRO A 331 20.07 -10.72 -5.91
C PRO A 331 21.48 -11.00 -5.41
N ASN A 332 22.51 -10.50 -6.09
CA ASN A 332 23.91 -10.79 -5.77
C ASN A 332 24.56 -9.70 -4.89
N THR A 333 23.82 -8.70 -4.47
CA THR A 333 24.34 -7.62 -3.65
C THR A 333 23.82 -7.73 -2.22
N SER A 334 24.72 -7.60 -1.24
CA SER A 334 24.33 -7.59 0.17
C SER A 334 23.37 -6.44 0.47
N LEU A 335 22.22 -6.74 1.06
CA LEU A 335 21.20 -5.76 1.41
C LEU A 335 21.72 -4.64 2.33
N ILE A 336 22.73 -4.91 3.14
CA ILE A 336 23.31 -3.91 4.06
C ILE A 336 23.84 -2.65 3.32
N ASN A 337 24.19 -2.80 2.04
CA ASN A 337 24.72 -1.72 1.20
C ASN A 337 23.64 -1.04 0.35
N THR A 338 22.38 -1.40 0.53
CA THR A 338 21.26 -0.89 -0.25
C THR A 338 20.31 -0.04 0.58
N GLY A 339 19.39 0.63 -0.08
CA GLY A 339 18.28 1.34 0.57
C GLY A 339 17.31 0.42 1.32
N ARG A 340 17.36 -0.89 1.08
CA ARG A 340 16.59 -1.93 1.77
C ARG A 340 17.33 -2.54 2.96
N ALA A 341 18.41 -1.94 3.41
CA ALA A 341 19.18 -2.43 4.55
C ALA A 341 18.34 -2.55 5.82
N TYR A 342 18.75 -3.45 6.71
CA TYR A 342 18.10 -3.64 8.00
C TYR A 342 18.15 -2.39 8.87
N PHE A 343 17.03 -2.01 9.42
CA PHE A 343 16.85 -0.78 10.21
C PHE A 343 16.83 -1.03 11.73
N GLY A 344 16.76 -2.28 12.16
CA GLY A 344 16.52 -2.66 13.56
C GLY A 344 17.51 -2.08 14.57
N GLY A 345 18.76 -1.82 14.16
CA GLY A 345 19.75 -1.19 15.03
C GLY A 345 19.34 0.21 15.52
N TYR A 346 18.57 0.95 14.71
CA TYR A 346 18.10 2.30 15.04
C TYR A 346 16.88 2.31 15.99
N ILE A 347 16.21 1.19 16.15
CA ILE A 347 15.07 1.03 17.05
C ILE A 347 15.38 0.19 18.29
N LYS A 348 16.66 -0.16 18.52
CA LYS A 348 17.08 -0.80 19.77
C LYS A 348 16.83 0.12 20.96
N GLY A 349 16.14 -0.41 21.96
CA GLY A 349 15.74 0.33 23.15
C GLY A 349 14.28 0.08 23.49
N SER A 350 13.70 0.97 24.24
CA SER A 350 12.30 0.91 24.62
C SER A 350 11.67 2.30 24.60
N ALA A 351 10.36 2.34 24.41
CA ALA A 351 9.56 3.53 24.65
C ALA A 351 8.19 3.12 25.17
N ASN A 352 7.62 3.92 26.06
CA ASN A 352 6.25 3.73 26.51
C ASN A 352 5.34 4.47 25.53
N VAL A 353 4.56 3.73 24.75
CA VAL A 353 3.55 4.27 23.86
C VAL A 353 2.22 4.29 24.59
N THR A 354 1.65 5.47 24.78
CA THR A 354 0.41 5.65 25.53
C THR A 354 -0.79 5.91 24.65
N ASP A 355 -0.56 6.43 23.46
CA ASP A 355 -1.58 6.71 22.45
C ASP A 355 -0.89 6.90 21.10
N PHE A 356 -1.68 7.01 20.03
CA PHE A 356 -1.19 7.27 18.69
C PHE A 356 -0.19 8.46 18.65
N ALA A 357 0.99 8.20 18.10
CA ALA A 357 2.08 9.17 17.98
C ALA A 357 2.54 9.83 19.29
N THR A 358 2.14 9.30 20.45
CA THR A 358 2.55 9.79 21.78
C THR A 358 3.37 8.73 22.50
N TYR A 359 4.56 9.12 22.93
CA TYR A 359 5.48 8.22 23.65
C TYR A 359 6.21 8.97 24.77
N SER A 360 6.73 8.20 25.72
CA SER A 360 7.58 8.69 26.82
C SER A 360 8.68 7.66 27.13
N ASN A 361 9.66 8.09 27.92
CA ASN A 361 10.74 7.22 28.43
C ASN A 361 11.49 6.44 27.34
N ALA A 362 11.74 7.07 26.20
CA ALA A 362 12.52 6.45 25.15
C ALA A 362 13.97 6.24 25.59
N THR A 363 14.54 5.06 25.31
CA THR A 363 15.90 4.67 25.70
C THR A 363 16.68 4.16 24.48
N GLY A 364 18.01 4.06 24.65
CA GLY A 364 18.89 3.48 23.63
C GLY A 364 18.87 4.22 22.30
N ASN A 365 19.10 3.50 21.21
CA ASN A 365 19.09 4.05 19.85
C ASN A 365 17.70 4.55 19.44
N MET A 366 16.65 3.94 19.95
CA MET A 366 15.28 4.41 19.72
C MET A 366 15.08 5.85 20.20
N ALA A 367 15.64 6.21 21.37
CA ALA A 367 15.58 7.60 21.86
C ALA A 367 16.27 8.57 20.90
N ALA A 368 17.43 8.20 20.34
CA ALA A 368 18.15 9.01 19.37
C ALA A 368 17.34 9.17 18.05
N THR A 369 16.79 8.08 17.55
CA THR A 369 15.94 8.08 16.35
C THR A 369 14.69 8.96 16.53
N LEU A 370 13.97 8.80 17.63
CA LEU A 370 12.80 9.62 17.95
C LEU A 370 13.13 11.09 18.23
N SER A 371 14.38 11.40 18.56
CA SER A 371 14.85 12.77 18.78
C SER A 371 15.24 13.48 17.50
N HIS A 372 15.38 12.76 16.38
CA HIS A 372 15.75 13.36 15.10
C HIS A 372 14.71 14.42 14.67
N PRO A 373 15.12 15.58 14.12
CA PRO A 373 14.19 16.64 13.72
C PRO A 373 13.09 16.17 12.77
N LEU A 374 13.40 15.34 11.78
CA LEU A 374 12.41 14.78 10.86
C LEU A 374 11.45 13.81 11.55
N ALA A 375 11.93 12.97 12.49
CA ALA A 375 11.08 12.07 13.25
C ALA A 375 10.07 12.87 14.10
N LYS A 376 10.52 13.94 14.75
CA LYS A 376 9.64 14.87 15.48
C LYS A 376 8.65 15.59 14.56
N HIS A 377 9.09 15.95 13.36
CA HIS A 377 8.23 16.53 12.34
C HIS A 377 7.09 15.59 11.97
N VAL A 378 7.40 14.32 11.66
CA VAL A 378 6.40 13.29 11.36
C VAL A 378 5.46 13.07 12.54
N GLN A 379 5.99 12.96 13.74
CA GLN A 379 5.16 12.82 14.94
C GLN A 379 4.15 13.97 15.03
N ARG A 380 4.59 15.20 14.82
CA ARG A 380 3.71 16.38 14.89
C ARG A 380 2.66 16.36 13.77
N LEU A 381 3.06 16.01 12.53
CA LEU A 381 2.14 15.88 11.41
C LEU A 381 1.06 14.84 11.69
N ASN A 382 1.43 13.70 12.25
CA ASN A 382 0.49 12.65 12.65
C ASN A 382 -0.51 13.15 13.70
N LEU A 383 -0.04 13.83 14.75
CA LEU A 383 -0.91 14.37 15.80
C LEU A 383 -1.88 15.41 15.25
N ILE A 384 -1.41 16.32 14.39
CA ILE A 384 -2.28 17.33 13.75
C ILE A 384 -3.31 16.65 12.86
N ARG A 385 -2.89 15.70 12.01
CA ARG A 385 -3.81 14.98 11.13
C ARG A 385 -4.85 14.21 11.92
N GLN A 386 -4.48 13.60 13.04
CA GLN A 386 -5.41 12.88 13.91
C GLN A 386 -6.43 13.82 14.57
N ALA A 387 -5.97 14.97 15.04
CA ALA A 387 -6.82 15.93 15.75
C ALA A 387 -7.80 16.68 14.84
N VAL A 388 -7.55 16.73 13.52
CA VAL A 388 -8.33 17.50 12.55
C VAL A 388 -9.06 16.58 11.57
N PRO A 389 -10.35 16.28 11.77
CA PRO A 389 -11.12 15.40 10.88
C PRO A 389 -11.07 15.80 9.41
N ALA A 390 -11.05 17.10 9.10
CA ALA A 390 -10.93 17.61 7.75
C ALA A 390 -9.66 17.12 7.03
N LEU A 391 -8.54 16.96 7.73
CA LEU A 391 -7.29 16.47 7.15
C LEU A 391 -7.30 14.96 6.89
N ARG A 392 -8.11 14.20 7.65
CA ARG A 392 -8.20 12.75 7.52
C ARG A 392 -9.24 12.30 6.50
N LYS A 393 -10.41 12.93 6.53
CA LYS A 393 -11.62 12.47 5.84
C LYS A 393 -12.14 13.48 4.82
N GLY A 394 -11.68 14.74 4.90
CA GLY A 394 -12.24 15.82 4.11
C GLY A 394 -11.73 15.87 2.69
N GLN A 395 -12.49 16.53 1.87
CA GLN A 395 -12.08 16.99 0.55
C GLN A 395 -11.27 18.28 0.65
N TYR A 396 -10.66 18.69 -0.42
CA TYR A 396 -9.85 19.90 -0.49
C TYR A 396 -10.30 20.84 -1.60
N SER A 397 -9.98 22.10 -1.44
CA SER A 397 -10.21 23.14 -2.44
C SER A 397 -9.13 24.21 -2.35
N MET A 398 -8.77 24.76 -3.50
CA MET A 398 -7.85 25.89 -3.62
C MET A 398 -8.58 27.20 -3.92
N ASP A 399 -9.90 27.19 -4.05
CA ASP A 399 -10.70 28.38 -4.34
C ASP A 399 -10.58 29.43 -3.25
N GLY A 400 -10.31 30.67 -3.62
CA GLY A 400 -10.14 31.77 -2.67
C GLY A 400 -8.87 31.67 -1.84
N CYS A 401 -7.93 30.78 -2.16
CA CYS A 401 -6.65 30.63 -1.47
C CYS A 401 -5.54 31.34 -2.26
N ASN A 402 -4.85 32.28 -1.64
CA ASN A 402 -3.74 33.01 -2.22
C ASN A 402 -2.53 32.93 -1.28
N GLY A 403 -1.48 32.26 -1.70
CA GLY A 403 -0.26 32.05 -0.92
C GLY A 403 0.49 30.78 -1.29
N SER A 404 1.63 30.56 -0.64
CA SER A 404 2.44 29.36 -0.86
C SER A 404 1.73 28.14 -0.33
N PHE A 405 1.55 27.13 -1.18
CA PHE A 405 0.90 25.87 -0.83
C PHE A 405 -0.36 26.07 0.04
N ALA A 406 -1.26 26.98 -0.40
CA ALA A 406 -2.45 27.37 0.35
C ALA A 406 -3.68 26.63 -0.16
N PHE A 407 -4.39 25.96 0.73
CA PHE A 407 -5.60 25.20 0.42
C PHE A 407 -6.51 25.07 1.65
N LYS A 408 -7.75 24.67 1.37
CA LYS A 408 -8.79 24.40 2.36
C LYS A 408 -9.08 22.91 2.40
N ARG A 409 -9.42 22.39 3.57
CA ARG A 409 -9.93 21.04 3.77
C ARG A 409 -11.23 21.12 4.57
N ARG A 410 -12.25 20.37 4.18
CA ARG A 410 -13.49 20.30 4.95
C ARG A 410 -14.09 18.92 4.94
N TYR A 411 -14.60 18.51 6.08
CA TYR A 411 -15.36 17.29 6.28
C TYR A 411 -16.60 17.58 7.10
N THR A 412 -17.74 17.12 6.64
CA THR A 412 -19.02 17.26 7.35
C THR A 412 -19.76 15.93 7.37
N ASP A 413 -20.36 15.63 8.52
CA ASP A 413 -21.35 14.57 8.69
C ASP A 413 -22.41 15.00 9.71
N ALA A 414 -23.25 14.08 10.18
CA ALA A 414 -24.28 14.39 11.16
C ALA A 414 -23.72 15.02 12.44
N THR A 415 -22.52 14.65 12.87
CA THR A 415 -21.89 15.03 14.14
C THR A 415 -20.69 15.95 14.00
N THR A 416 -20.12 16.06 12.82
CA THR A 416 -18.85 16.74 12.56
C THR A 416 -19.01 17.85 11.53
N ASP A 417 -18.38 18.98 11.74
CA ASP A 417 -18.11 19.99 10.73
C ASP A 417 -16.71 20.57 10.99
N SER A 418 -15.72 19.94 10.40
CA SER A 418 -14.31 20.31 10.53
C SER A 418 -13.86 21.06 9.29
N TYR A 419 -13.45 22.31 9.45
CA TYR A 419 -13.02 23.18 8.36
C TYR A 419 -11.63 23.72 8.66
N ALA A 420 -10.64 23.34 7.86
CA ALA A 420 -9.24 23.65 8.06
C ALA A 420 -8.64 24.42 6.88
N PHE A 421 -7.75 25.35 7.20
CA PHE A 421 -7.04 26.24 6.28
C PHE A 421 -5.55 26.05 6.46
N VAL A 422 -4.88 25.63 5.41
CA VAL A 422 -3.48 25.24 5.46
C VAL A 422 -2.65 26.15 4.57
N CYS A 423 -1.50 26.61 5.08
CA CYS A 423 -0.42 27.13 4.26
C CYS A 423 0.93 26.59 4.74
N ILE A 424 1.85 26.38 3.80
CA ILE A 424 3.15 25.74 4.06
C ILE A 424 4.26 26.64 3.52
N SER A 425 5.35 26.77 4.28
CA SER A 425 6.59 27.51 3.95
C SER A 425 6.42 29.01 3.68
N GLY A 426 5.20 29.49 3.66
CA GLY A 426 4.86 30.89 3.41
C GLY A 426 3.50 31.25 3.96
N GLY A 427 3.22 32.56 4.03
CA GLY A 427 1.92 33.07 4.45
C GLY A 427 0.85 32.92 3.35
N ALA A 428 -0.41 33.06 3.73
CA ALA A 428 -1.54 32.99 2.83
C ALA A 428 -2.69 33.90 3.22
N THR A 429 -3.55 34.20 2.24
CA THR A 429 -4.86 34.83 2.46
C THR A 429 -5.94 33.92 1.92
N PHE A 430 -6.94 33.62 2.74
CA PHE A 430 -8.10 32.82 2.41
C PHE A 430 -9.32 33.74 2.35
N SER A 431 -10.02 33.76 1.25
CA SER A 431 -11.17 34.64 0.99
C SER A 431 -12.44 33.83 0.74
N GLY A 432 -13.60 34.46 0.97
CA GLY A 432 -14.90 33.80 0.79
C GLY A 432 -15.15 32.69 1.82
N ILE A 433 -14.63 32.85 3.04
CA ILE A 433 -14.74 31.87 4.11
C ILE A 433 -15.78 32.29 5.16
N GLU A 434 -16.20 31.36 5.99
CA GLU A 434 -17.15 31.61 7.05
C GLU A 434 -16.59 32.56 8.12
N ASN A 435 -17.43 33.44 8.64
CA ASN A 435 -17.07 34.25 9.81
C ASN A 435 -17.03 33.39 11.07
N GLY A 436 -16.10 33.69 11.95
CA GLY A 436 -15.93 32.93 13.19
C GLY A 436 -14.54 33.02 13.76
N THR A 437 -14.28 32.22 14.78
CA THR A 437 -12.96 32.13 15.41
C THR A 437 -12.20 30.95 14.81
N TYR A 438 -10.99 31.21 14.34
CA TYR A 438 -10.08 30.22 13.79
C TYR A 438 -8.89 30.03 14.74
N VAL A 439 -8.54 28.79 15.02
CA VAL A 439 -7.42 28.45 15.91
C VAL A 439 -6.38 27.64 15.16
N ASP A 440 -5.13 28.10 15.21
CA ASP A 440 -4.01 27.39 14.59
C ASP A 440 -3.59 26.18 15.42
N CYS A 441 -3.62 25.00 14.82
CA CYS A 441 -3.20 23.76 15.46
C CYS A 441 -1.69 23.70 15.73
N VAL A 442 -0.95 24.60 15.12
CA VAL A 442 0.51 24.65 15.20
C VAL A 442 0.98 25.50 16.37
N THR A 443 0.50 26.72 16.45
CA THR A 443 0.94 27.71 17.43
C THR A 443 -0.06 27.94 18.55
N GLY A 444 -1.35 27.62 18.30
CA GLY A 444 -2.47 27.97 19.17
C GLY A 444 -2.96 29.40 18.96
N ASP A 445 -2.44 30.12 17.95
CA ASP A 445 -2.90 31.47 17.63
C ASP A 445 -4.38 31.48 17.27
N LYS A 446 -5.08 32.56 17.69
CA LYS A 446 -6.52 32.71 17.45
C LYS A 446 -6.79 33.95 16.62
N LYS A 447 -7.57 33.78 15.56
CA LYS A 447 -8.00 34.88 14.70
C LYS A 447 -9.51 34.89 14.57
N THR A 448 -10.12 36.08 14.69
CA THR A 448 -11.53 36.27 14.45
C THR A 448 -11.75 36.85 13.06
N VAL A 449 -12.55 36.15 12.26
CA VAL A 449 -12.95 36.54 10.91
C VAL A 449 -14.37 37.12 10.99
N THR A 450 -14.54 38.34 10.46
CA THR A 450 -15.83 39.04 10.42
C THR A 450 -16.23 39.48 9.02
N ASN A 451 -15.29 39.40 8.06
CA ASN A 451 -15.48 39.88 6.68
C ASN A 451 -15.15 38.78 5.65
N GLY A 452 -15.21 37.51 6.06
CA GLY A 452 -14.94 36.39 5.14
C GLY A 452 -13.49 36.26 4.67
N THR A 453 -12.53 36.87 5.37
CA THR A 453 -11.11 36.84 4.98
C THR A 453 -10.22 36.52 6.19
N LEU A 454 -9.35 35.51 6.03
CA LEU A 454 -8.34 35.12 6.99
C LEU A 454 -6.94 35.33 6.39
N SER A 455 -6.14 36.20 7.00
CA SER A 455 -4.73 36.40 6.63
C SER A 455 -3.81 35.71 7.63
N VAL A 456 -2.90 34.90 7.11
CA VAL A 456 -2.01 34.03 7.89
C VAL A 456 -0.56 34.33 7.55
N SER A 457 0.27 34.49 8.58
CA SER A 457 1.71 34.60 8.45
C SER A 457 2.35 33.26 8.76
N CYS A 458 3.24 32.81 7.88
CA CYS A 458 4.09 31.64 8.05
C CYS A 458 5.42 31.88 7.38
N SER A 459 6.51 31.37 7.94
CA SER A 459 7.85 31.45 7.35
C SER A 459 8.67 30.24 7.73
N GLY A 460 9.68 29.94 6.90
CA GLY A 460 10.58 28.80 7.08
C GLY A 460 10.13 27.58 6.26
N LYS A 461 11.07 27.03 5.49
CA LYS A 461 10.82 25.86 4.64
C LYS A 461 10.37 24.67 5.48
N GLY A 462 9.27 24.05 5.10
CA GLY A 462 8.65 22.94 5.84
C GLY A 462 7.76 23.36 7.02
N ASN A 463 7.81 24.63 7.46
CA ASN A 463 6.90 25.17 8.45
C ASN A 463 5.48 25.33 7.86
N MET A 464 4.46 25.30 8.70
CA MET A 464 3.08 25.46 8.24
C MET A 464 2.18 26.11 9.29
N ARG A 465 0.97 26.46 8.86
CA ARG A 465 -0.14 26.81 9.73
C ARG A 465 -1.37 25.99 9.33
N VAL A 466 -2.14 25.59 10.33
CA VAL A 466 -3.40 24.86 10.15
C VAL A 466 -4.44 25.53 11.03
N TYR A 467 -5.14 26.50 10.49
CA TYR A 467 -6.22 27.17 11.20
C TYR A 467 -7.52 26.40 11.04
N VAL A 468 -8.13 26.02 12.13
CA VAL A 468 -9.41 25.29 12.17
C VAL A 468 -10.50 26.18 12.69
N LEU A 469 -11.63 26.24 12.00
CA LEU A 469 -12.83 26.96 12.45
C LEU A 469 -13.34 26.31 13.74
N ASN A 470 -13.42 27.09 14.79
CA ASN A 470 -13.95 26.64 16.08
C ASN A 470 -15.48 26.69 16.05
N THR A 471 -16.13 25.55 15.98
CA THR A 471 -17.59 25.41 15.98
C THR A 471 -18.06 24.66 17.22
N THR A 472 -19.35 24.80 17.56
CA THR A 472 -19.94 23.99 18.62
C THR A 472 -20.04 22.52 18.28
N LYS A 473 -20.19 22.20 16.99
CA LYS A 473 -20.26 20.85 16.48
C LYS A 473 -18.89 20.17 16.44
N THR A 474 -17.83 20.91 16.07
CA THR A 474 -16.46 20.44 16.04
C THR A 474 -15.53 21.54 16.60
N PRO A 475 -15.25 21.53 17.89
CA PRO A 475 -14.34 22.49 18.49
C PRO A 475 -12.94 22.36 17.86
N ALA A 476 -12.31 23.50 17.59
CA ALA A 476 -10.92 23.50 17.11
C ALA A 476 -10.01 22.91 18.20
N PRO A 477 -9.08 22.00 17.85
CA PRO A 477 -8.26 21.30 18.84
C PRO A 477 -7.25 22.21 19.55
N GLY A 478 -7.04 23.44 19.05
CA GLY A 478 -6.00 24.32 19.56
C GLY A 478 -4.61 23.82 19.20
N LYS A 479 -3.62 24.24 19.96
CA LYS A 479 -2.23 23.81 19.75
C LYS A 479 -2.08 22.30 19.99
N VAL A 480 -1.62 21.58 18.97
CA VAL A 480 -1.44 20.13 19.00
C VAL A 480 0.04 19.78 19.19
N GLY A 481 0.32 18.83 20.08
CA GLY A 481 1.65 18.31 20.39
C GLY A 481 2.25 18.87 21.68
N VAL A 482 3.16 18.11 22.25
CA VAL A 482 3.58 18.20 23.65
C VAL A 482 4.58 19.31 23.91
N ASP A 483 5.54 19.50 23.00
CA ASP A 483 6.71 20.36 23.26
C ASP A 483 6.52 21.83 22.88
N GLY A 484 5.39 22.15 22.26
CA GLY A 484 5.09 23.50 21.82
C GLY A 484 6.01 24.07 20.77
N LYS A 485 7.09 23.41 20.48
CA LYS A 485 8.00 23.73 19.39
C LYS A 485 7.48 23.09 18.13
N TYR A 486 7.79 23.70 17.08
CA TYR A 486 7.19 23.41 15.86
C TYR A 486 8.07 22.64 14.92
N LEU A 487 7.42 22.05 13.98
CA LEU A 487 7.91 21.38 12.83
C LEU A 487 9.30 21.79 12.38
N TYR A 488 9.90 20.95 11.60
CA TYR A 488 11.20 21.22 11.02
C TYR A 488 11.27 22.63 10.44
N THR A 489 12.23 23.41 10.92
CA THR A 489 12.63 24.70 10.33
C THR A 489 14.11 24.61 10.00
N SER A 490 14.61 25.42 9.07
CA SER A 490 16.04 25.46 8.74
C SER A 490 16.93 25.78 9.94
N SER A 491 16.38 26.41 10.99
CA SER A 491 17.07 26.65 12.25
C SER A 491 17.08 25.45 13.20
N SER A 492 16.28 24.44 12.96
CA SER A 492 16.30 23.17 13.69
C SER A 492 17.16 22.10 13.01
N ALA A 493 17.81 22.47 11.90
CA ALA A 493 18.74 21.60 11.19
C ALA A 493 19.93 21.20 12.08
N GLY A 494 20.30 19.95 12.05
CA GLY A 494 21.45 19.44 12.78
C GLY A 494 21.22 18.12 13.49
N GLY A 495 20.17 17.38 13.14
CA GLY A 495 20.09 15.98 13.51
C GLY A 495 21.08 15.18 12.67
N SER A 496 22.12 14.64 13.29
CA SER A 496 22.90 13.59 12.65
C SER A 496 22.08 12.30 12.66
N THR A 497 22.14 11.55 11.56
CA THR A 497 21.69 10.14 11.58
C THR A 497 22.38 9.47 12.76
N PRO A 498 21.63 8.80 13.67
CA PRO A 498 22.24 8.12 14.80
C PRO A 498 23.36 7.20 14.32
N ASN A 499 24.51 7.24 14.98
CA ASN A 499 25.60 6.35 14.64
C ASN A 499 25.21 4.90 14.90
N TRP A 500 25.20 4.13 13.84
CA TRP A 500 25.17 2.69 13.90
C TRP A 500 26.39 2.15 13.13
N ASP A 501 27.10 1.24 13.74
CA ASP A 501 28.35 0.68 13.19
C ASP A 501 28.13 -0.22 11.97
N GLY A 502 26.86 -0.44 11.58
CA GLY A 502 26.51 -1.29 10.45
C GLY A 502 26.61 -2.79 10.76
N THR A 503 26.97 -3.14 11.98
CA THR A 503 26.89 -4.56 12.37
C THR A 503 25.44 -4.99 12.40
N GLN A 504 25.06 -5.76 11.40
CA GLN A 504 23.91 -6.61 11.46
C GLN A 504 24.28 -7.65 12.52
N GLU A 505 23.57 -7.68 13.66
CA GLU A 505 23.64 -8.88 14.48
C GLU A 505 23.25 -10.02 13.55
N GLU A 506 24.17 -10.98 13.38
CA GLU A 506 23.75 -12.25 12.82
C GLU A 506 22.51 -12.63 13.62
N LEU A 507 21.39 -12.80 12.92
CA LEU A 507 20.26 -13.48 13.50
C LEU A 507 20.85 -14.84 13.87
N THR A 508 21.27 -14.98 15.13
CA THR A 508 21.53 -16.31 15.68
C THR A 508 20.25 -17.07 15.41
N ASP A 509 20.38 -18.18 14.72
CA ASP A 509 19.28 -19.12 14.50
C ASP A 509 18.50 -19.23 15.79
N ASP A 510 17.29 -18.71 15.77
CA ASP A 510 16.39 -18.61 16.89
C ASP A 510 16.51 -17.31 17.73
N PRO A 511 15.87 -16.22 17.32
CA PRO A 511 15.12 -15.52 18.30
C PRO A 511 14.16 -16.60 18.83
N THR A 512 14.24 -16.96 20.09
CA THR A 512 13.09 -17.52 20.77
C THR A 512 11.95 -16.54 20.49
N LEU A 513 11.22 -16.80 19.41
CA LEU A 513 9.88 -16.29 19.29
C LEU A 513 9.24 -16.69 20.60
N PRO A 514 8.70 -15.75 21.40
CA PRO A 514 7.93 -16.15 22.56
C PRO A 514 7.02 -17.24 22.03
N ASP A 515 7.03 -18.40 22.67
CA ASP A 515 6.14 -19.49 22.31
C ASP A 515 4.79 -18.84 22.07
N GLU A 516 4.40 -18.69 20.81
CA GLU A 516 3.03 -18.26 20.52
C GLU A 516 2.19 -19.26 21.30
N PRO A 517 1.20 -18.81 22.08
CA PRO A 517 0.31 -19.74 22.73
C PRO A 517 -0.24 -20.59 21.61
N GLU A 518 0.25 -21.82 21.51
CA GLU A 518 -0.16 -22.74 20.45
C GLU A 518 -1.67 -22.90 20.58
N GLU A 519 -2.41 -22.20 19.73
CA GLU A 519 -3.77 -22.62 19.44
C GLU A 519 -3.62 -24.07 18.95
N ALA A 520 -4.21 -24.99 19.68
CA ALA A 520 -4.21 -26.39 19.33
C ALA A 520 -4.80 -26.50 17.92
N ILE A 521 -3.94 -26.73 16.93
CA ILE A 521 -4.40 -27.00 15.56
C ILE A 521 -5.21 -28.29 15.67
N GLU A 522 -6.52 -28.18 15.56
CA GLU A 522 -7.39 -29.36 15.51
C GLU A 522 -6.92 -30.21 14.32
N PRO A 523 -6.66 -31.48 14.54
CA PRO A 523 -6.17 -32.36 13.50
C PRO A 523 -7.22 -32.49 12.39
N CYS A 524 -6.92 -32.00 11.22
CA CYS A 524 -7.76 -32.21 10.04
C CYS A 524 -7.46 -33.56 9.40
N LEU A 525 -8.47 -34.38 9.23
CA LEU A 525 -8.42 -35.57 8.37
C LEU A 525 -8.41 -35.12 6.92
N THR A 526 -7.42 -35.57 6.16
CA THR A 526 -7.20 -35.09 4.78
C THR A 526 -8.12 -35.71 3.74
N SER A 527 -8.58 -36.93 3.93
CA SER A 527 -9.65 -37.56 3.11
C SER A 527 -10.21 -38.82 3.79
N ALA A 528 -11.37 -39.28 3.33
CA ALA A 528 -12.00 -40.52 3.83
C ALA A 528 -11.16 -41.79 3.54
N ASP A 529 -10.26 -41.71 2.58
CA ASP A 529 -9.48 -42.84 2.08
C ASP A 529 -8.05 -42.89 2.66
N GLN A 530 -7.66 -41.88 3.43
CA GLN A 530 -6.33 -41.81 4.08
C GLN A 530 -6.43 -42.12 5.56
N ARG A 531 -5.46 -42.85 6.06
CA ARG A 531 -5.27 -43.08 7.50
C ARG A 531 -4.23 -42.13 8.02
N THR A 532 -4.62 -41.30 8.97
CA THR A 532 -3.73 -40.35 9.62
C THR A 532 -3.41 -40.83 11.04
N VAL A 533 -2.14 -40.85 11.38
CA VAL A 533 -1.66 -41.18 12.74
C VAL A 533 -1.15 -39.92 13.40
N PHE A 534 -1.69 -39.63 14.58
CA PHE A 534 -1.21 -38.57 15.45
C PHE A 534 -0.34 -39.13 16.55
N PHE A 535 0.78 -38.50 16.82
CA PHE A 535 1.74 -38.90 17.82
C PHE A 535 2.13 -37.71 18.70
N THR A 536 2.10 -37.90 20.02
CA THR A 536 2.63 -36.90 20.95
C THR A 536 3.99 -37.39 21.45
N LYS A 537 5.00 -36.58 21.21
CA LYS A 537 6.40 -36.84 21.56
C LYS A 537 6.63 -36.62 23.05
N SER A 538 7.32 -37.53 23.74
CA SER A 538 7.89 -37.26 25.04
C SER A 538 9.25 -36.54 24.91
N SER A 539 9.73 -35.96 26.02
CA SER A 539 11.02 -35.25 26.09
C SER A 539 12.21 -36.08 25.61
N ASP A 540 12.09 -37.41 25.68
CA ASP A 540 13.20 -38.35 25.42
C ASP A 540 13.43 -38.62 23.94
N PHE A 541 12.52 -38.15 23.08
CA PHE A 541 12.67 -38.29 21.64
C PHE A 541 13.47 -37.14 21.04
N GLY A 542 14.29 -37.46 20.05
CA GLY A 542 15.04 -36.46 19.28
C GLY A 542 14.15 -35.46 18.50
N LYS A 543 14.77 -34.48 17.86
CA LYS A 543 14.06 -33.43 17.12
C LYS A 543 13.32 -33.95 15.87
N LYS A 544 13.74 -35.07 15.30
CA LYS A 544 13.15 -35.66 14.11
C LYS A 544 12.38 -36.92 14.46
N ILE A 545 11.10 -36.97 14.13
CA ILE A 545 10.23 -38.11 14.33
C ILE A 545 9.94 -38.75 12.97
N ASN A 546 10.22 -40.04 12.86
CA ASN A 546 9.88 -40.85 11.70
C ASN A 546 8.85 -41.91 12.10
N CYS A 547 7.97 -42.23 11.18
CA CYS A 547 6.99 -43.29 11.31
C CYS A 547 7.35 -44.43 10.35
N TYR A 548 7.46 -45.64 10.88
CA TYR A 548 7.71 -46.84 10.09
C TYR A 548 6.51 -47.78 10.23
N ILE A 549 5.84 -48.08 9.16
CA ILE A 549 4.65 -48.91 9.14
C ILE A 549 4.91 -50.11 8.22
N TRP A 550 4.52 -51.27 8.67
CA TRP A 550 4.58 -52.51 7.90
C TRP A 550 3.31 -53.35 8.15
N ASN A 551 3.05 -54.27 7.23
CA ASN A 551 2.00 -55.23 7.34
C ASN A 551 2.50 -56.61 6.83
N SER A 552 1.63 -57.62 6.80
CA SER A 552 1.94 -58.97 6.32
C SER A 552 2.46 -59.02 4.86
N ASN A 553 2.21 -57.98 4.07
CA ASN A 553 2.60 -57.89 2.65
C ASN A 553 3.89 -57.06 2.42
N GLY A 554 4.51 -56.61 3.52
CA GLY A 554 5.76 -55.82 3.47
C GLY A 554 5.62 -54.43 4.07
N THR A 555 6.54 -53.56 3.72
CA THR A 555 6.62 -52.18 4.22
C THR A 555 5.61 -51.30 3.50
N VAL A 556 4.83 -50.53 4.25
CA VAL A 556 3.86 -49.56 3.74
C VAL A 556 4.51 -48.19 3.57
N THR A 557 5.41 -47.82 4.47
CA THR A 557 6.21 -46.59 4.37
C THR A 557 7.54 -46.84 3.64
N ASN A 558 8.33 -45.80 3.43
CA ASN A 558 9.72 -45.97 2.98
C ASN A 558 10.47 -46.90 3.93
N GLY A 559 11.54 -47.56 3.44
CA GLY A 559 12.40 -48.40 4.26
C GLY A 559 12.85 -47.72 5.56
N TRP A 560 13.39 -48.52 6.51
CA TRP A 560 13.85 -47.99 7.79
C TRP A 560 14.75 -46.77 7.63
N PRO A 561 14.57 -45.66 8.39
CA PRO A 561 13.71 -45.49 9.58
C PRO A 561 12.26 -45.01 9.28
N GLY A 562 11.78 -45.12 8.09
CA GLY A 562 10.41 -44.72 7.70
C GLY A 562 10.32 -43.29 7.14
N THR A 563 9.10 -42.77 7.11
CA THR A 563 8.82 -41.43 6.60
C THR A 563 8.80 -40.42 7.77
N THR A 564 9.36 -39.23 7.54
CA THR A 564 9.38 -38.18 8.55
C THR A 564 7.96 -37.64 8.77
N ALA A 565 7.54 -37.58 10.03
CA ALA A 565 6.25 -37.01 10.41
C ALA A 565 6.26 -35.47 10.33
N THR A 566 5.13 -34.89 10.00
CA THR A 566 4.91 -33.44 10.01
C THR A 566 4.70 -32.97 11.47
N SER A 567 5.47 -31.97 11.91
CA SER A 567 5.27 -31.38 13.23
C SER A 567 4.01 -30.50 13.20
N LEU A 568 3.18 -30.67 14.22
CA LEU A 568 2.00 -29.84 14.49
C LEU A 568 2.23 -28.87 15.66
N GLY A 569 3.46 -28.84 16.18
CA GLY A 569 3.79 -28.07 17.37
C GLY A 569 3.52 -28.82 18.69
N ASN A 570 3.96 -28.25 19.83
CA ASN A 570 3.78 -28.81 21.18
C ASN A 570 4.15 -30.31 21.33
N GLY A 571 5.14 -30.75 20.57
CA GLY A 571 5.50 -32.17 20.58
C GLY A 571 4.48 -33.07 19.89
N LYS A 572 3.49 -32.53 19.19
CA LYS A 572 2.53 -33.28 18.41
C LYS A 572 2.99 -33.42 16.95
N TYR A 573 2.80 -34.55 16.40
CA TYR A 573 3.19 -34.90 15.05
C TYR A 573 2.07 -35.59 14.33
N ARG A 574 1.99 -35.36 13.03
CA ARG A 574 1.05 -35.99 12.11
C ARG A 574 1.78 -36.81 11.08
N PHE A 575 1.22 -37.94 10.77
CA PHE A 575 1.71 -38.83 9.74
C PHE A 575 0.53 -39.32 8.91
N ASP A 576 0.56 -39.10 7.59
CA ASP A 576 -0.49 -39.46 6.62
C ASP A 576 -0.09 -40.66 5.79
#